data_ef81685f24bb94143e504d1ec3f40b66
#
_entry.id   ef81685f24bb94143e504d1ec3f40b66
#
_cell.length_a   1.000
_cell.length_b   1.000
_cell.length_c   1.000
_cell.angle_alpha   90.00
_cell.angle_beta   90.00
_cell.angle_gamma   90.00
#
_symmetry.space_group_name_H-M   'P 1'
#
loop_
_entity.id
_entity.type
_entity.pdbx_description
1 polymer ?
#
loop_
_entity_poly.entity_id
_entity_poly.type
_entity_poly.pdbx_seq_one_letter_code
_entity_poly.pdbx_strand_id
1 'polypeptide(L)'
;MSLARFTRLAGTALGALALGAVALAPARLGAGLPPPSDGDAGAWAAPRPEPGPPGWVERVDERLEGRMPALGDPERRVLARTLVVEAELARIDPLLVLAVIEVESSYDPDAISHRGALGLMQLREPTLRREVERAGLELLDPRDPATNLRAGIRYLRRLLDAFGREEVALMAYNAGPNRILGYLREESGIPDRFQVYPRKVRAELRRLRRAFGEERATTLAAADSVPLR
;
A
#
# COMPACT_ATOMS: atom_id res chain seq x y z
N MET A 1 59.65 38.16 -33.39
CA MET A 1 59.92 39.43 -32.73
C MET A 1 58.99 39.58 -31.57
N SER A 2 59.54 39.51 -30.43
CA SER A 2 59.50 40.25 -29.16
C SER A 2 58.31 40.00 -28.28
N LEU A 3 58.40 39.19 -27.22
CA LEU A 3 58.91 39.43 -25.85
C LEU A 3 58.36 40.68 -25.14
N ALA A 4 57.57 40.47 -24.07
CA ALA A 4 57.65 41.15 -22.76
C ALA A 4 56.49 40.54 -21.90
N ARG A 5 56.65 39.66 -20.91
CA ARG A 5 57.09 39.85 -19.54
C ARG A 5 56.50 41.08 -18.85
N PHE A 6 55.63 40.90 -17.87
CA PHE A 6 55.76 41.48 -16.54
C PHE A 6 55.06 40.72 -15.44
N THR A 7 55.71 40.63 -14.38
CA THR A 7 55.66 39.89 -13.13
C THR A 7 54.82 40.54 -12.03
N ARG A 8 54.23 39.71 -11.14
CA ARG A 8 54.07 39.86 -9.66
C ARG A 8 53.19 40.96 -9.09
N LEU A 9 52.27 40.61 -8.24
CA LEU A 9 52.48 40.70 -6.78
C LEU A 9 51.32 40.01 -6.00
N ALA A 10 51.73 39.45 -4.88
CA ALA A 10 51.02 38.69 -3.91
C ALA A 10 50.05 39.54 -3.06
N GLY A 11 49.04 38.89 -2.52
CA GLY A 11 48.20 39.45 -1.47
C GLY A 11 47.41 38.31 -0.81
N THR A 12 47.95 37.85 0.30
CA THR A 12 47.41 36.88 1.26
C THR A 12 46.13 37.40 1.91
N ALA A 13 45.12 36.59 1.99
CA ALA A 13 44.20 36.55 3.14
C ALA A 13 43.62 35.16 3.30
N LEU A 14 44.04 34.44 4.33
CA LEU A 14 43.44 33.27 4.89
C LEU A 14 42.04 33.62 5.41
N GLY A 15 41.03 32.92 4.94
CA GLY A 15 39.73 32.82 5.55
C GLY A 15 39.30 31.38 5.48
N ALA A 16 39.75 30.58 6.45
CA ALA A 16 39.28 29.20 6.61
C ALA A 16 37.83 29.19 7.14
N LEU A 17 36.86 29.07 6.27
CA LEU A 17 35.53 28.63 6.63
C LEU A 17 35.51 27.11 6.55
N ALA A 18 35.58 26.48 7.71
CA ALA A 18 35.36 25.06 7.88
C ALA A 18 33.88 24.74 7.53
N LEU A 19 33.61 24.42 6.29
CA LEU A 19 32.41 23.72 5.90
C LEU A 19 32.52 22.32 6.49
N GLY A 20 31.82 22.09 7.62
CA GLY A 20 31.59 20.75 8.15
C GLY A 20 30.89 19.92 7.08
N ALA A 21 31.67 19.08 6.42
CA ALA A 21 31.16 17.98 5.60
C ALA A 21 30.43 17.03 6.55
N VAL A 22 29.13 17.22 6.70
CA VAL A 22 28.26 16.13 7.14
C VAL A 22 28.36 15.07 6.04
N ALA A 23 29.22 14.10 6.29
CA ALA A 23 29.29 12.89 5.49
C ALA A 23 27.94 12.18 5.61
N LEU A 24 27.00 12.49 4.69
CA LEU A 24 25.86 11.62 4.43
C LEU A 24 26.46 10.31 3.89
N ALA A 25 26.58 9.32 4.77
CA ALA A 25 26.88 7.95 4.36
C ALA A 25 25.92 7.60 3.21
N PRO A 26 26.40 7.07 2.08
CA PRO A 26 25.52 6.61 1.02
C PRO A 26 24.63 5.51 1.59
N ALA A 27 23.36 5.82 1.83
CA ALA A 27 22.37 4.80 2.14
C ALA A 27 22.46 3.78 0.99
N ARG A 28 22.79 2.54 1.34
CA ARG A 28 22.86 1.43 0.40
C ARG A 28 21.47 1.20 -0.20
N LEU A 29 21.21 1.81 -1.34
CA LEU A 29 19.95 1.78 -2.11
C LEU A 29 19.78 0.43 -2.86
N GLY A 30 20.28 -0.68 -2.28
CA GLY A 30 20.00 -2.04 -2.73
C GLY A 30 19.06 -2.80 -1.82
N ALA A 31 18.70 -2.25 -0.68
CA ALA A 31 17.72 -2.85 0.23
C ALA A 31 16.37 -2.22 -0.03
N GLY A 32 15.36 -3.03 -0.32
CA GLY A 32 13.96 -2.60 -0.32
C GLY A 32 13.57 -1.87 0.98
N LEU A 33 12.32 -1.43 1.08
CA LEU A 33 11.77 -0.80 2.28
C LEU A 33 12.37 -1.39 3.56
N PRO A 34 12.64 -0.57 4.59
CA PRO A 34 13.24 -1.06 5.82
C PRO A 34 12.50 -2.29 6.34
N PRO A 35 13.18 -3.24 6.97
CA PRO A 35 12.50 -4.36 7.62
C PRO A 35 11.47 -3.81 8.61
N PRO A 36 10.37 -4.53 8.84
CA PRO A 36 9.43 -4.18 9.91
C PRO A 36 10.24 -4.06 11.22
N SER A 37 9.87 -3.10 12.06
CA SER A 37 10.45 -2.99 13.40
C SER A 37 10.23 -4.32 14.14
N ASP A 38 11.14 -4.70 15.04
CA ASP A 38 11.09 -5.96 15.81
C ASP A 38 9.75 -6.18 16.57
N GLY A 39 8.91 -5.13 16.69
CA GLY A 39 7.54 -5.20 17.17
C GLY A 39 6.54 -5.87 16.21
N ASP A 40 6.82 -5.90 14.89
CA ASP A 40 5.89 -6.46 13.92
C ASP A 40 5.94 -7.99 13.80
N ALA A 41 7.12 -8.59 14.02
CA ALA A 41 7.26 -10.05 13.96
C ALA A 41 6.45 -10.76 15.07
N GLY A 42 6.27 -10.11 16.22
CA GLY A 42 5.45 -10.62 17.33
C GLY A 42 3.94 -10.43 17.13
N ALA A 43 3.53 -9.45 16.34
CA ALA A 43 2.11 -9.15 16.12
C ALA A 43 1.37 -10.27 15.34
N TRP A 44 2.09 -11.07 14.59
CA TRP A 44 1.52 -12.19 13.82
C TRP A 44 1.29 -13.46 14.64
N ALA A 45 2.00 -13.60 15.77
CA ALA A 45 1.83 -14.70 16.72
C ALA A 45 0.81 -14.36 17.82
N ALA A 46 0.30 -13.13 17.87
CA ALA A 46 -0.75 -12.73 18.81
C ALA A 46 -2.08 -13.43 18.45
N PRO A 47 -2.93 -13.75 19.45
CA PRO A 47 -4.28 -14.24 19.18
C PRO A 47 -4.96 -13.28 18.19
N ARG A 48 -5.53 -13.85 17.12
CA ARG A 48 -6.20 -13.07 16.08
C ARG A 48 -7.27 -12.21 16.75
N PRO A 49 -7.24 -10.89 16.58
CA PRO A 49 -8.33 -10.06 17.06
C PRO A 49 -9.63 -10.55 16.44
N GLU A 50 -10.71 -10.44 17.19
CA GLU A 50 -12.05 -10.68 16.64
C GLU A 50 -12.26 -9.78 15.42
N PRO A 51 -12.85 -10.28 14.33
CA PRO A 51 -12.99 -9.49 13.11
C PRO A 51 -13.89 -8.29 13.35
N GLY A 52 -13.37 -7.11 13.11
CA GLY A 52 -13.99 -5.76 12.99
C GLY A 52 -15.37 -5.49 13.60
N PRO A 53 -15.94 -4.31 13.39
CA PRO A 53 -17.30 -4.05 13.87
C PRO A 53 -18.27 -5.13 13.39
N PRO A 54 -19.26 -5.54 14.23
CA PRO A 54 -20.22 -6.56 13.85
C PRO A 54 -20.80 -6.31 12.45
N GLY A 55 -20.85 -7.38 11.62
CA GLY A 55 -21.41 -7.31 10.27
C GLY A 55 -20.43 -6.89 9.15
N TRP A 56 -19.16 -6.60 9.45
CA TRP A 56 -18.21 -6.21 8.38
C TRP A 56 -17.86 -7.36 7.45
N VAL A 57 -17.69 -8.58 7.99
CA VAL A 57 -17.38 -9.75 7.17
C VAL A 57 -18.53 -10.06 6.22
N GLU A 58 -19.77 -10.03 6.72
CA GLU A 58 -20.98 -10.26 5.93
C GLU A 58 -21.11 -9.24 4.80
N ARG A 59 -20.92 -7.97 5.10
CA ARG A 59 -21.02 -6.89 4.09
C ARG A 59 -19.91 -6.95 3.04
N VAL A 60 -18.72 -7.35 3.44
CA VAL A 60 -17.63 -7.61 2.47
C VAL A 60 -17.96 -8.86 1.65
N ASP A 61 -18.51 -9.92 2.26
CA ASP A 61 -18.95 -11.12 1.55
C ASP A 61 -20.01 -10.79 0.48
N GLU A 62 -21.06 -10.06 0.83
CA GLU A 62 -22.09 -9.56 -0.10
C GLU A 62 -21.48 -8.74 -1.24
N ARG A 63 -20.52 -7.87 -0.93
CA ARG A 63 -19.80 -7.11 -1.95
C ARG A 63 -19.01 -8.01 -2.90
N LEU A 64 -18.31 -9.03 -2.36
CA LEU A 64 -17.56 -9.98 -3.15
C LEU A 64 -18.49 -10.87 -3.99
N GLU A 65 -19.67 -11.26 -3.47
CA GLU A 65 -20.67 -12.03 -4.22
C GLU A 65 -21.08 -11.30 -5.50
N GLY A 66 -21.40 -10.01 -5.40
CA GLY A 66 -21.75 -9.20 -6.55
C GLY A 66 -20.60 -8.90 -7.54
N ARG A 67 -19.34 -9.12 -7.12
CA ARG A 67 -18.16 -8.80 -7.93
C ARG A 67 -17.39 -10.03 -8.41
N MET A 68 -17.51 -11.13 -7.70
CA MET A 68 -16.80 -12.40 -7.95
C MET A 68 -17.80 -13.57 -8.01
N PRO A 69 -18.79 -13.55 -8.92
CA PRO A 69 -19.87 -14.54 -8.94
C PRO A 69 -19.39 -15.98 -9.22
N ALA A 70 -18.19 -16.13 -9.77
CA ALA A 70 -17.57 -17.44 -10.02
C ALA A 70 -16.92 -18.05 -8.76
N LEU A 71 -16.72 -17.26 -7.70
CA LEU A 71 -16.13 -17.75 -6.47
C LEU A 71 -17.23 -18.39 -5.59
N GLY A 72 -17.01 -19.65 -5.19
CA GLY A 72 -17.96 -20.38 -4.33
C GLY A 72 -18.13 -19.73 -2.95
N ASP A 73 -19.28 -19.95 -2.31
CA ASP A 73 -19.60 -19.36 -1.01
C ASP A 73 -18.54 -19.62 0.07
N PRO A 74 -18.00 -20.82 0.25
CA PRO A 74 -16.98 -21.06 1.26
C PRO A 74 -15.69 -20.25 1.03
N GLU A 75 -15.20 -20.24 -0.19
CA GLU A 75 -13.97 -19.52 -0.58
C GLU A 75 -14.17 -18.02 -0.48
N ARG A 76 -15.33 -17.51 -0.89
CA ARG A 76 -15.69 -16.09 -0.82
C ARG A 76 -15.72 -15.60 0.62
N ARG A 77 -16.35 -16.35 1.54
CA ARG A 77 -16.38 -16.04 2.97
C ARG A 77 -14.99 -16.04 3.61
N VAL A 78 -14.14 -16.99 3.22
CA VAL A 78 -12.74 -17.01 3.66
C VAL A 78 -12.02 -15.75 3.19
N LEU A 79 -12.25 -15.35 1.96
CA LEU A 79 -11.64 -14.15 1.39
C LEU A 79 -12.13 -12.87 2.08
N ALA A 80 -13.46 -12.75 2.30
CA ALA A 80 -14.06 -11.64 3.02
C ALA A 80 -13.49 -11.50 4.45
N ARG A 81 -13.44 -12.61 5.19
CA ARG A 81 -12.84 -12.67 6.52
C ARG A 81 -11.36 -12.31 6.49
N THR A 82 -10.61 -12.81 5.51
CA THR A 82 -9.18 -12.49 5.36
C THR A 82 -9.00 -11.00 5.15
N LEU A 83 -9.80 -10.39 4.27
CA LEU A 83 -9.74 -8.94 4.02
C LEU A 83 -9.96 -8.15 5.31
N VAL A 84 -11.04 -8.41 6.02
CA VAL A 84 -11.41 -7.65 7.22
C VAL A 84 -10.35 -7.80 8.30
N VAL A 85 -9.93 -9.03 8.61
CA VAL A 85 -8.93 -9.31 9.65
C VAL A 85 -7.57 -8.71 9.31
N GLU A 86 -7.08 -8.87 8.08
CA GLU A 86 -5.76 -8.33 7.70
C GLU A 86 -5.77 -6.81 7.61
N ALA A 87 -6.87 -6.20 7.16
CA ALA A 87 -7.02 -4.74 7.15
C ALA A 87 -7.02 -4.18 8.57
N GLU A 88 -7.71 -4.83 9.50
CA GLU A 88 -7.75 -4.44 10.91
C GLU A 88 -6.36 -4.57 11.56
N LEU A 89 -5.68 -5.70 11.38
CA LEU A 89 -4.31 -5.90 11.86
C LEU A 89 -3.35 -4.84 11.28
N ALA A 90 -3.52 -4.49 10.02
CA ALA A 90 -2.74 -3.45 9.36
C ALA A 90 -3.20 -2.02 9.72
N ARG A 91 -4.29 -1.84 10.48
CA ARG A 91 -4.92 -0.54 10.74
C ARG A 91 -5.22 0.23 9.45
N ILE A 92 -5.75 -0.46 8.47
CA ILE A 92 -6.20 0.10 7.19
C ILE A 92 -7.72 -0.04 7.13
N ASP A 93 -8.39 1.01 6.63
CA ASP A 93 -9.82 0.96 6.35
C ASP A 93 -10.12 -0.17 5.34
N PRO A 94 -10.94 -1.18 5.67
CA PRO A 94 -11.29 -2.26 4.74
C PRO A 94 -11.85 -1.74 3.41
N LEU A 95 -12.54 -0.60 3.41
CA LEU A 95 -13.03 0.03 2.19
C LEU A 95 -11.90 0.59 1.32
N LEU A 96 -10.78 1.01 1.91
CA LEU A 96 -9.60 1.38 1.15
C LEU A 96 -8.99 0.16 0.45
N VAL A 97 -8.97 -1.00 1.11
CA VAL A 97 -8.51 -2.26 0.50
C VAL A 97 -9.40 -2.64 -0.68
N LEU A 98 -10.74 -2.62 -0.50
CA LEU A 98 -11.70 -2.86 -1.57
C LEU A 98 -11.54 -1.90 -2.74
N ALA A 99 -11.27 -0.62 -2.46
CA ALA A 99 -11.03 0.39 -3.50
C ALA A 99 -9.73 0.11 -4.30
N VAL A 100 -8.68 -0.37 -3.62
CA VAL A 100 -7.44 -0.79 -4.29
C VAL A 100 -7.71 -2.00 -5.18
N ILE A 101 -8.40 -3.03 -4.68
CA ILE A 101 -8.77 -4.23 -5.47
C ILE A 101 -9.57 -3.86 -6.73
N GLU A 102 -10.54 -2.96 -6.59
CA GLU A 102 -11.33 -2.48 -7.75
C GLU A 102 -10.45 -1.84 -8.81
N VAL A 103 -9.50 -0.99 -8.40
CA VAL A 103 -8.64 -0.25 -9.34
C VAL A 103 -7.56 -1.15 -9.95
N GLU A 104 -7.07 -2.16 -9.22
CA GLU A 104 -5.99 -3.04 -9.65
C GLU A 104 -6.47 -4.16 -10.57
N SER A 105 -7.54 -4.85 -10.20
CA SER A 105 -7.98 -6.06 -10.88
C SER A 105 -9.46 -6.09 -11.24
N SER A 106 -10.24 -5.10 -10.79
CA SER A 106 -11.71 -5.17 -10.84
C SER A 106 -12.27 -6.45 -10.21
N TYR A 107 -11.62 -6.92 -9.14
CA TYR A 107 -11.91 -8.17 -8.41
C TYR A 107 -11.63 -9.46 -9.19
N ASP A 108 -10.82 -9.42 -10.24
CA ASP A 108 -10.37 -10.63 -10.94
C ASP A 108 -9.15 -11.24 -10.19
N PRO A 109 -9.32 -12.43 -9.55
CA PRO A 109 -8.23 -13.09 -8.84
C PRO A 109 -7.14 -13.63 -9.77
N ASP A 110 -7.48 -13.89 -11.03
CA ASP A 110 -6.58 -14.43 -12.04
C ASP A 110 -5.92 -13.34 -12.91
N ALA A 111 -6.21 -12.06 -12.60
CA ALA A 111 -5.68 -10.95 -13.37
C ALA A 111 -4.15 -10.96 -13.43
N ILE A 112 -3.62 -10.86 -14.66
CA ILE A 112 -2.18 -10.73 -14.93
C ILE A 112 -1.96 -9.49 -15.79
N SER A 113 -1.21 -8.52 -15.26
CA SER A 113 -0.88 -7.33 -16.04
C SER A 113 0.22 -7.60 -17.07
N HIS A 114 0.34 -6.73 -18.07
CA HIS A 114 1.43 -6.76 -19.04
C HIS A 114 2.85 -6.63 -18.42
N ARG A 115 2.93 -6.23 -17.17
CA ARG A 115 4.19 -6.13 -16.40
C ARG A 115 4.37 -7.27 -15.40
N GLY A 116 3.55 -8.32 -15.47
CA GLY A 116 3.61 -9.49 -14.61
C GLY A 116 3.16 -9.23 -13.16
N ALA A 117 2.28 -8.26 -12.94
CA ALA A 117 1.59 -8.14 -11.66
C ALA A 117 0.43 -9.14 -11.60
N LEU A 118 0.18 -9.72 -10.44
CA LEU A 118 -0.69 -10.87 -10.23
C LEU A 118 -1.82 -10.60 -9.24
N GLY A 119 -2.99 -11.11 -9.54
CA GLY A 119 -4.12 -11.31 -8.64
C GLY A 119 -4.84 -10.03 -8.21
N LEU A 120 -5.63 -10.16 -7.16
CA LEU A 120 -6.55 -9.13 -6.67
C LEU A 120 -5.89 -7.77 -6.41
N MET A 121 -4.71 -7.77 -5.81
CA MET A 121 -3.99 -6.54 -5.46
C MET A 121 -2.79 -6.26 -6.38
N GLN A 122 -2.70 -6.95 -7.53
CA GLN A 122 -1.71 -6.73 -8.58
C GLN A 122 -0.27 -6.59 -8.07
N LEU A 123 0.14 -7.56 -7.24
CA LEU A 123 1.52 -7.59 -6.77
C LEU A 123 2.44 -8.24 -7.79
N ARG A 124 3.60 -7.63 -8.01
CA ARG A 124 4.67 -8.29 -8.76
C ARG A 124 5.24 -9.44 -7.91
N GLU A 125 5.55 -10.56 -8.55
CA GLU A 125 6.03 -11.76 -7.85
C GLU A 125 7.17 -11.49 -6.84
N PRO A 126 8.21 -10.69 -7.15
CA PRO A 126 9.25 -10.38 -6.15
C PRO A 126 8.71 -9.63 -4.91
N THR A 127 7.67 -8.81 -5.07
CA THR A 127 7.04 -8.12 -3.95
C THR A 127 6.20 -9.11 -3.13
N LEU A 128 5.36 -9.89 -3.81
CA LEU A 128 4.54 -10.93 -3.18
C LEU A 128 5.40 -11.89 -2.36
N ARG A 129 6.44 -12.44 -2.94
CA ARG A 129 7.38 -13.36 -2.26
C ARG A 129 7.99 -12.74 -1.01
N ARG A 130 8.48 -11.51 -1.08
CA ARG A 130 9.04 -10.81 0.08
C ARG A 130 8.04 -10.58 1.20
N GLU A 131 6.78 -10.28 0.88
CA GLU A 131 5.75 -10.08 1.91
C GLU A 131 5.39 -11.40 2.59
N VAL A 132 5.31 -12.48 1.84
CA VAL A 132 5.06 -13.83 2.35
C VAL A 132 6.23 -14.31 3.24
N GLU A 133 7.47 -14.13 2.78
CA GLU A 133 8.69 -14.45 3.55
C GLU A 133 8.76 -13.66 4.87
N ARG A 134 8.45 -12.35 4.85
CA ARG A 134 8.40 -11.54 6.06
C ARG A 134 7.34 -11.99 7.04
N ALA A 135 6.29 -12.61 6.56
CA ALA A 135 5.26 -13.22 7.38
C ALA A 135 5.67 -14.59 7.97
N GLY A 136 6.85 -15.09 7.64
CA GLY A 136 7.28 -16.44 8.03
C GLY A 136 6.47 -17.54 7.35
N LEU A 137 5.87 -17.24 6.18
CA LEU A 137 5.06 -18.18 5.41
C LEU A 137 5.82 -18.64 4.17
N GLU A 138 5.41 -19.79 3.64
CA GLU A 138 5.86 -20.28 2.34
C GLU A 138 4.89 -19.87 1.25
N LEU A 139 5.42 -19.41 0.11
CA LEU A 139 4.62 -19.08 -1.06
C LEU A 139 4.43 -20.35 -1.90
N LEU A 140 3.30 -21.02 -1.69
CA LEU A 140 2.94 -22.24 -2.42
C LEU A 140 2.35 -21.90 -3.80
N ASP A 141 1.41 -20.97 -3.85
CA ASP A 141 0.79 -20.48 -5.09
C ASP A 141 0.75 -18.95 -5.11
N PRO A 142 1.46 -18.30 -6.05
CA PRO A 142 1.39 -16.84 -6.23
C PRO A 142 0.00 -16.31 -6.63
N ARG A 143 -0.89 -17.18 -7.08
CA ARG A 143 -2.25 -16.83 -7.52
C ARG A 143 -3.30 -17.05 -6.45
N ASP A 144 -2.95 -17.70 -5.32
CA ASP A 144 -3.93 -17.86 -4.23
C ASP A 144 -4.47 -16.50 -3.79
N PRO A 145 -5.80 -16.26 -3.95
CA PRO A 145 -6.39 -14.94 -3.70
C PRO A 145 -6.19 -14.46 -2.26
N ALA A 146 -6.25 -15.38 -1.28
CA ALA A 146 -6.08 -15.02 0.12
C ALA A 146 -4.63 -14.63 0.44
N THR A 147 -3.65 -15.34 -0.13
CA THR A 147 -2.22 -15.01 -0.01
C THR A 147 -1.90 -13.68 -0.70
N ASN A 148 -2.43 -13.45 -1.90
CA ASN A 148 -2.28 -12.20 -2.63
C ASN A 148 -2.84 -11.02 -1.83
N LEU A 149 -4.03 -11.18 -1.26
CA LEU A 149 -4.70 -10.19 -0.45
C LEU A 149 -3.89 -9.83 0.82
N ARG A 150 -3.46 -10.86 1.58
CA ARG A 150 -2.61 -10.66 2.77
C ARG A 150 -1.34 -9.90 2.44
N ALA A 151 -0.63 -10.34 1.43
CA ALA A 151 0.63 -9.71 1.01
C ALA A 151 0.40 -8.27 0.54
N GLY A 152 -0.68 -8.01 -0.20
CA GLY A 152 -1.02 -6.69 -0.71
C GLY A 152 -1.37 -5.69 0.40
N ILE A 153 -2.15 -6.12 1.40
CA ILE A 153 -2.50 -5.28 2.56
C ILE A 153 -1.25 -4.92 3.37
N ARG A 154 -0.36 -5.89 3.61
CA ARG A 154 0.91 -5.69 4.33
C ARG A 154 1.84 -4.76 3.55
N TYR A 155 1.94 -4.95 2.25
CA TYR A 155 2.71 -4.06 1.38
C TYR A 155 2.17 -2.63 1.43
N LEU A 156 0.85 -2.45 1.33
CA LEU A 156 0.21 -1.13 1.44
C LEU A 156 0.50 -0.49 2.80
N ARG A 157 0.39 -1.24 3.91
CA ARG A 157 0.72 -0.75 5.25
C ARG A 157 2.14 -0.22 5.32
N ARG A 158 3.11 -0.99 4.85
CA ARG A 158 4.52 -0.57 4.86
C ARG A 158 4.78 0.69 4.03
N LEU A 159 4.05 0.86 2.93
CA LEU A 159 4.12 2.10 2.15
C LEU A 159 3.52 3.27 2.91
N LEU A 160 2.38 3.07 3.60
CA LEU A 160 1.77 4.09 4.45
C LEU A 160 2.72 4.52 5.57
N ASP A 161 3.41 3.57 6.21
CA ASP A 161 4.40 3.84 7.26
C ASP A 161 5.62 4.56 6.71
N ALA A 162 6.14 4.13 5.55
CA ALA A 162 7.34 4.69 4.95
C ALA A 162 7.15 6.13 4.44
N PHE A 163 5.97 6.44 3.92
CA PHE A 163 5.70 7.75 3.29
C PHE A 163 4.91 8.71 4.18
N GLY A 164 4.22 8.24 5.22
CA GLY A 164 3.44 9.04 6.16
C GLY A 164 2.23 9.77 5.57
N ARG A 165 2.05 9.72 4.24
CA ARG A 165 0.94 10.35 3.50
C ARG A 165 0.30 9.32 2.59
N GLU A 166 -1.00 9.05 2.77
CA GLU A 166 -1.77 8.07 1.96
C GLU A 166 -1.60 8.28 0.46
N GLU A 167 -1.70 9.53 0.00
CA GLU A 167 -1.57 9.85 -1.41
C GLU A 167 -0.22 9.43 -1.99
N VAL A 168 0.87 9.71 -1.27
CA VAL A 168 2.23 9.36 -1.70
C VAL A 168 2.45 7.84 -1.60
N ALA A 169 1.91 7.20 -0.58
CA ALA A 169 1.92 5.74 -0.43
C ALA A 169 1.21 5.04 -1.60
N LEU A 170 0.05 5.55 -2.02
CA LEU A 170 -0.67 5.04 -3.19
C LEU A 170 0.10 5.29 -4.50
N MET A 171 0.78 6.44 -4.65
CA MET A 171 1.68 6.65 -5.78
C MET A 171 2.82 5.61 -5.78
N ALA A 172 3.40 5.35 -4.61
CA ALA A 172 4.48 4.38 -4.44
C ALA A 172 4.00 2.94 -4.67
N TYR A 173 2.76 2.62 -4.29
CA TYR A 173 2.14 1.33 -4.57
C TYR A 173 2.12 1.04 -6.07
N ASN A 174 1.59 1.97 -6.85
CA ASN A 174 1.44 1.81 -8.32
C ASN A 174 2.75 1.98 -9.09
N ALA A 175 3.57 2.97 -8.74
CA ALA A 175 4.77 3.33 -9.52
C ALA A 175 6.07 2.68 -9.02
N GLY A 176 6.04 2.10 -7.81
CA GLY A 176 7.19 1.58 -7.08
C GLY A 176 7.81 2.62 -6.13
N PRO A 177 8.15 2.19 -4.90
CA PRO A 177 8.61 3.11 -3.83
C PRO A 177 9.91 3.81 -4.17
N ASN A 178 10.89 3.13 -4.77
CA ASN A 178 12.17 3.74 -5.12
C ASN A 178 12.02 4.89 -6.13
N ARG A 179 11.09 4.76 -7.06
CA ARG A 179 10.79 5.80 -8.04
C ARG A 179 10.22 7.05 -7.37
N ILE A 180 9.25 6.87 -6.47
CA ILE A 180 8.64 7.99 -5.75
C ILE A 180 9.64 8.64 -4.79
N LEU A 181 10.48 7.85 -4.10
CA LEU A 181 11.57 8.37 -3.27
C LEU A 181 12.58 9.19 -4.09
N GLY A 182 12.86 8.79 -5.33
CA GLY A 182 13.69 9.58 -6.25
C GLY A 182 13.10 10.97 -6.45
N TYR A 183 11.84 11.05 -6.85
CA TYR A 183 11.17 12.35 -7.06
C TYR A 183 11.04 13.21 -5.79
N LEU A 184 10.88 12.61 -4.62
CA LEU A 184 10.81 13.35 -3.37
C LEU A 184 12.14 14.04 -2.99
N ARG A 185 13.26 13.63 -3.60
CA ARG A 185 14.58 14.23 -3.41
C ARG A 185 14.90 15.31 -4.45
N GLU A 186 14.10 15.39 -5.51
CA GLU A 186 14.24 16.38 -6.56
C GLU A 186 13.46 17.65 -6.20
N GLU A 187 13.99 18.83 -6.52
CA GLU A 187 13.30 20.11 -6.29
C GLU A 187 11.98 20.22 -7.06
N SER A 188 11.90 19.56 -8.22
CA SER A 188 10.69 19.51 -9.06
C SER A 188 9.53 18.72 -8.43
N GLY A 189 9.83 17.91 -7.42
CA GLY A 189 8.85 17.08 -6.73
C GLY A 189 8.27 15.95 -7.59
N ILE A 190 7.17 15.35 -7.12
CA ILE A 190 6.53 14.22 -7.81
C ILE A 190 5.67 14.74 -8.98
N PRO A 191 5.92 14.30 -10.23
CA PRO A 191 5.12 14.71 -11.39
C PRO A 191 3.63 14.34 -11.28
N ASP A 192 2.75 15.20 -11.77
CA ASP A 192 1.28 15.07 -11.67
C ASP A 192 0.72 13.75 -12.24
N ARG A 193 1.38 13.15 -13.22
CA ARG A 193 0.96 11.85 -13.78
C ARG A 193 0.83 10.75 -12.73
N PHE A 194 1.57 10.84 -11.63
CA PHE A 194 1.50 9.85 -10.53
C PHE A 194 0.26 10.04 -9.66
N GLN A 195 -0.41 11.18 -9.74
CA GLN A 195 -1.64 11.45 -9.00
C GLN A 195 -2.88 10.74 -9.58
N VAL A 196 -2.79 10.24 -10.80
CA VAL A 196 -3.92 9.56 -11.47
C VAL A 196 -4.40 8.35 -10.65
N TYR A 197 -3.47 7.54 -10.17
CA TYR A 197 -3.80 6.35 -9.40
C TYR A 197 -4.44 6.67 -8.03
N PRO A 198 -3.87 7.50 -7.16
CA PRO A 198 -4.53 7.91 -5.92
C PRO A 198 -5.92 8.52 -6.14
N ARG A 199 -6.10 9.30 -7.20
CA ARG A 199 -7.43 9.89 -7.53
C ARG A 199 -8.46 8.81 -7.84
N LYS A 200 -8.08 7.76 -8.62
CA LYS A 200 -8.96 6.61 -8.90
C LYS A 200 -9.34 5.86 -7.63
N VAL A 201 -8.35 5.49 -6.81
CA VAL A 201 -8.60 4.78 -5.54
C VAL A 201 -9.50 5.60 -4.62
N ARG A 202 -9.24 6.90 -4.46
CA ARG A 202 -10.08 7.78 -3.63
C ARG A 202 -11.49 7.97 -4.18
N ALA A 203 -11.65 7.98 -5.50
CA ALA A 203 -12.98 8.05 -6.11
C ALA A 203 -13.80 6.79 -5.78
N GLU A 204 -13.18 5.63 -5.91
CA GLU A 204 -13.82 4.36 -5.57
C GLU A 204 -14.08 4.24 -4.07
N LEU A 205 -13.13 4.63 -3.22
CA LEU A 205 -13.33 4.68 -1.77
C LEU A 205 -14.55 5.52 -1.37
N ARG A 206 -14.73 6.69 -2.00
CA ARG A 206 -15.92 7.52 -1.75
C ARG A 206 -17.21 6.82 -2.20
N ARG A 207 -17.17 6.09 -3.33
CA ARG A 207 -18.32 5.30 -3.82
C ARG A 207 -18.69 4.19 -2.83
N LEU A 208 -17.68 3.46 -2.37
CA LEU A 208 -17.86 2.38 -1.40
C LEU A 208 -18.39 2.91 -0.06
N ARG A 209 -17.86 4.03 0.44
CA ARG A 209 -18.34 4.62 1.69
C ARG A 209 -19.81 5.03 1.62
N ARG A 210 -20.29 5.52 0.47
CA ARG A 210 -21.73 5.80 0.27
C ARG A 210 -22.54 4.51 0.29
N ALA A 211 -22.17 3.51 -0.52
CA ALA A 211 -22.89 2.24 -0.58
C ALA A 211 -22.97 1.56 0.79
N PHE A 212 -21.85 1.43 1.49
CA PHE A 212 -21.81 0.84 2.82
C PHE A 212 -22.51 1.71 3.89
N GLY A 213 -22.60 3.02 3.71
CA GLY A 213 -23.35 3.93 4.58
C GLY A 213 -24.86 3.81 4.38
N GLU A 214 -25.32 3.72 3.16
CA GLU A 214 -26.74 3.57 2.79
C GLU A 214 -27.29 2.21 3.26
N GLU A 215 -26.56 1.12 3.08
CA GLU A 215 -26.92 -0.21 3.57
C GLU A 215 -27.10 -0.21 5.09
N ARG A 216 -26.19 0.42 5.84
CA ARG A 216 -26.28 0.53 7.30
C ARG A 216 -27.54 1.28 7.74
N ALA A 217 -27.88 2.37 7.06
CA ALA A 217 -29.08 3.15 7.35
C ALA A 217 -30.36 2.33 7.11
N THR A 218 -30.39 1.55 6.02
CA THR A 218 -31.52 0.67 5.69
C THR A 218 -31.68 -0.46 6.71
N THR A 219 -30.58 -1.09 7.14
CA THR A 219 -30.60 -2.17 8.14
C THR A 219 -31.08 -1.66 9.51
N LEU A 220 -30.63 -0.48 9.94
CA LEU A 220 -31.11 0.14 11.20
C LEU A 220 -32.59 0.47 11.13
N ALA A 221 -33.06 1.05 10.04
CA ALA A 221 -34.49 1.37 9.86
C ALA A 221 -35.36 0.11 9.86
N ALA A 222 -34.87 -1.00 9.29
CA ALA A 222 -35.58 -2.29 9.31
C ALA A 222 -35.64 -2.89 10.72
N ALA A 223 -34.55 -2.77 11.50
CA ALA A 223 -34.50 -3.28 12.88
C ALA A 223 -35.43 -2.51 13.82
N ASP A 224 -35.58 -1.18 13.62
CA ASP A 224 -36.49 -0.32 14.41
C ASP A 224 -37.96 -0.55 14.06
N SER A 225 -38.24 -1.19 12.91
CA SER A 225 -39.64 -1.43 12.46
C SER A 225 -40.20 -2.77 12.91
N VAL A 226 -39.45 -3.59 13.69
CA VAL A 226 -40.00 -4.82 14.27
C VAL A 226 -40.87 -4.50 15.46
N PRO A 227 -42.21 -4.76 15.40
CA PRO A 227 -43.10 -4.47 16.52
C PRO A 227 -42.75 -5.38 17.70
N LEU A 228 -42.57 -4.78 18.86
CA LEU A 228 -42.47 -5.50 20.15
C LEU A 228 -43.79 -6.27 20.35
N ARG A 229 -43.70 -7.59 20.30
CA ARG A 229 -44.82 -8.48 20.66
C ARG A 229 -44.76 -8.79 22.15
#